data_b91c3bdedaa4df26fb11c8cecea7a460
#
_entry.id   b91c3bdedaa4df26fb11c8cecea7a460
#
_cell.length_a   1.000
_cell.length_b   1.000
_cell.length_c   1.000
_cell.angle_alpha   90.00
_cell.angle_beta   90.00
_cell.angle_gamma   90.00
#
_symmetry.space_group_name_H-M   'P 1'
#
loop_
_entity.id
_entity.type
_entity.pdbx_description
1 polymer ?
#
loop_
_entity_poly.entity_id
_entity_poly.type
_entity_poly.pdbx_seq_one_letter_code
_entity_poly.pdbx_strand_id
1 'polypeptide(L)'
;MDARRLTWSDAIEWTHQSPDGFSRRHRAEEHFATSIGVGDHVARVVLERCRAAARRHGIPAPWIVDVGAGDGLFLRQLLNLGFPAEHLVGVDVRPAPTDLPVRWIQGVAPDCVPRFAGLLFAHEFLDDIPAEYVVDGRVQLTDFTPGGPAAPDDLHWLRTWTGGDTGLVGRSRDEVWAHLVGSVEVGEAIAVDFRPGAPVGHRTGRRSSPVPDGSTDICAGVELRSCRERTGGRVVPQHRVLAARPAAGVQQVAELAALRDRGGFGAFDWLITDVSSVGSPA
;
A
#
# COMPACT_ATOMS: atom_id res chain seq x y z
N MET A 1 11.07 -21.58 17.07
CA MET A 1 11.87 -20.37 16.80
C MET A 1 11.55 -19.39 17.91
N ASP A 2 12.53 -18.80 18.56
CA ASP A 2 12.24 -17.77 19.58
C ASP A 2 11.76 -16.51 18.86
N ALA A 3 10.44 -16.27 18.89
CA ALA A 3 9.77 -15.15 18.19
C ALA A 3 10.28 -13.77 18.59
N ARG A 4 11.13 -13.68 19.63
CA ARG A 4 11.69 -12.41 20.12
C ARG A 4 12.99 -11.98 19.43
N ARG A 5 13.55 -12.80 18.54
CA ARG A 5 14.85 -12.54 17.90
C ARG A 5 14.82 -12.72 16.38
N LEU A 6 13.73 -12.32 15.76
CA LEU A 6 13.62 -12.24 14.31
C LEU A 6 14.21 -10.91 13.80
N THR A 7 14.59 -10.88 12.54
CA THR A 7 14.76 -9.60 11.84
C THR A 7 13.40 -8.94 11.63
N TRP A 8 13.37 -7.65 11.36
CA TRP A 8 12.11 -6.98 11.04
C TRP A 8 11.52 -7.47 9.72
N SER A 9 12.37 -7.79 8.75
CA SER A 9 11.95 -8.41 7.48
C SER A 9 11.21 -9.73 7.72
N ASP A 10 11.81 -10.65 8.49
CA ASP A 10 11.19 -11.94 8.81
C ASP A 10 9.88 -11.77 9.59
N ALA A 11 9.84 -10.80 10.51
CA ALA A 11 8.66 -10.54 11.34
C ALA A 11 7.49 -9.99 10.52
N ILE A 12 7.74 -9.06 9.60
CA ILE A 12 6.74 -8.50 8.68
C ILE A 12 6.25 -9.60 7.73
N GLU A 13 7.18 -10.37 7.13
CA GLU A 13 6.81 -11.49 6.25
C GLU A 13 5.91 -12.50 6.97
N TRP A 14 6.28 -12.90 8.18
CA TRP A 14 5.49 -13.83 8.96
C TRP A 14 4.10 -13.26 9.28
N THR A 15 4.03 -11.98 9.65
CA THR A 15 2.77 -11.29 10.01
C THR A 15 1.78 -11.28 8.86
N HIS A 16 2.24 -11.05 7.62
CA HIS A 16 1.35 -10.85 6.48
C HIS A 16 1.20 -12.08 5.59
N GLN A 17 2.18 -12.98 5.53
CA GLN A 17 2.15 -14.11 4.61
C GLN A 17 1.90 -15.47 5.28
N SER A 18 2.27 -15.65 6.57
CA SER A 18 2.04 -16.90 7.28
C SER A 18 0.55 -17.25 7.40
N PRO A 19 0.16 -18.52 7.29
CA PRO A 19 -1.21 -18.96 7.60
C PRO A 19 -1.68 -18.56 9.00
N ASP A 20 -0.75 -18.47 9.97
CA ASP A 20 -1.00 -18.08 11.35
C ASP A 20 -0.72 -16.58 11.59
N GLY A 21 -0.34 -15.84 10.58
CA GLY A 21 -0.05 -14.41 10.65
C GLY A 21 -1.30 -13.56 10.86
N PHE A 22 -1.07 -12.32 11.29
CA PHE A 22 -2.14 -11.36 11.59
C PHE A 22 -3.10 -11.13 10.40
N SER A 23 -2.57 -10.85 9.22
CA SER A 23 -3.39 -10.50 8.04
C SER A 23 -4.32 -11.61 7.58
N ARG A 24 -4.07 -12.87 7.94
CA ARG A 24 -4.99 -13.97 7.65
C ARG A 24 -6.03 -14.22 8.74
N ARG A 25 -5.81 -13.73 9.96
CA ARG A 25 -6.63 -13.99 11.15
C ARG A 25 -7.55 -12.84 11.53
N HIS A 26 -7.16 -11.62 11.19
CA HIS A 26 -7.82 -10.41 11.63
C HIS A 26 -8.22 -9.53 10.43
N ARG A 27 -9.23 -8.71 10.63
CA ARG A 27 -9.58 -7.64 9.69
C ARG A 27 -8.91 -6.35 10.15
N ALA A 28 -8.36 -5.59 9.20
CA ALA A 28 -7.69 -4.33 9.50
C ALA A 28 -8.57 -3.36 10.31
N GLU A 29 -9.85 -3.24 9.93
CA GLU A 29 -10.83 -2.36 10.57
C GLU A 29 -11.13 -2.67 12.05
N GLU A 30 -10.84 -3.89 12.51
CA GLU A 30 -10.98 -4.27 13.92
C GLU A 30 -9.82 -3.73 14.79
N HIS A 31 -8.72 -3.34 14.14
CA HIS A 31 -7.48 -2.99 14.80
C HIS A 31 -7.02 -1.55 14.56
N PHE A 32 -7.32 -0.98 13.39
CA PHE A 32 -6.98 0.41 13.07
C PHE A 32 -7.93 0.98 12.02
N ALA A 33 -7.98 2.30 11.95
CA ALA A 33 -8.71 3.00 10.90
C ALA A 33 -7.80 3.19 9.68
N THR A 34 -8.34 2.92 8.49
CA THR A 34 -7.67 3.22 7.21
C THR A 34 -8.32 4.44 6.55
N SER A 35 -7.60 5.15 5.69
CA SER A 35 -8.17 6.30 5.00
C SER A 35 -9.31 5.92 4.05
N ILE A 36 -9.34 4.69 3.54
CA ILE A 36 -10.47 4.14 2.75
C ILE A 36 -11.73 3.99 3.61
N GLY A 37 -11.59 3.70 4.92
CA GLY A 37 -12.72 3.56 5.85
C GLY A 37 -13.43 4.88 6.18
N VAL A 38 -12.86 6.02 5.77
CA VAL A 38 -13.43 7.36 6.04
C VAL A 38 -14.25 7.85 4.84
N GLY A 39 -15.47 7.38 4.73
CA GLY A 39 -16.35 7.68 3.59
C GLY A 39 -15.87 7.06 2.28
N ASP A 40 -16.37 7.56 1.15
CA ASP A 40 -16.03 7.07 -0.19
C ASP A 40 -15.12 8.05 -0.99
N HIS A 41 -14.53 9.02 -0.32
CA HIS A 41 -13.79 10.11 -0.96
C HIS A 41 -12.55 9.62 -1.72
N VAL A 42 -11.81 8.65 -1.16
CA VAL A 42 -10.65 8.02 -1.82
C VAL A 42 -11.11 7.27 -3.07
N ALA A 43 -12.16 6.45 -2.96
CA ALA A 43 -12.69 5.70 -4.09
C ALA A 43 -13.18 6.61 -5.23
N ARG A 44 -13.80 7.75 -4.91
CA ARG A 44 -14.20 8.75 -5.91
C ARG A 44 -13.00 9.33 -6.66
N VAL A 45 -11.93 9.68 -5.94
CA VAL A 45 -10.71 10.19 -6.59
C VAL A 45 -10.11 9.12 -7.50
N VAL A 46 -9.96 7.90 -7.04
CA VAL A 46 -9.40 6.81 -7.83
C VAL A 46 -10.25 6.53 -9.07
N LEU A 47 -11.58 6.51 -8.92
CA LEU A 47 -12.51 6.35 -10.04
C LEU A 47 -12.41 7.48 -11.07
N GLU A 48 -12.32 8.73 -10.62
CA GLU A 48 -12.14 9.89 -11.50
C GLU A 48 -10.80 9.80 -12.27
N ARG A 49 -9.74 9.36 -11.59
CA ARG A 49 -8.43 9.15 -12.20
C ARG A 49 -8.45 8.00 -13.22
N CYS A 50 -9.06 6.87 -12.88
CA CYS A 50 -9.24 5.76 -13.82
C CYS A 50 -9.95 6.22 -15.10
N ARG A 51 -11.06 6.95 -14.98
CA ARG A 51 -11.77 7.51 -16.12
C ARG A 51 -10.94 8.52 -16.92
N ALA A 52 -10.14 9.32 -16.23
CA ALA A 52 -9.24 10.29 -16.89
C ALA A 52 -8.10 9.58 -17.63
N ALA A 53 -7.48 8.58 -17.04
CA ALA A 53 -6.45 7.74 -17.68
C ALA A 53 -7.04 7.00 -18.89
N ALA A 54 -8.24 6.42 -18.75
CA ALA A 54 -8.93 5.75 -19.85
C ALA A 54 -9.17 6.66 -21.04
N ARG A 55 -9.63 7.91 -20.81
CA ARG A 55 -9.79 8.90 -21.89
C ARG A 55 -8.46 9.31 -22.51
N ARG A 56 -7.42 9.53 -21.71
CA ARG A 56 -6.09 9.96 -22.16
C ARG A 56 -5.42 8.92 -23.04
N HIS A 57 -5.56 7.65 -22.67
CA HIS A 57 -4.91 6.53 -23.35
C HIS A 57 -5.82 5.76 -24.31
N GLY A 58 -7.08 6.16 -24.48
CA GLY A 58 -8.03 5.50 -25.39
C GLY A 58 -8.42 4.09 -24.93
N ILE A 59 -8.51 3.83 -23.61
CA ILE A 59 -8.90 2.53 -23.05
C ILE A 59 -10.43 2.46 -23.03
N PRO A 60 -11.08 1.62 -23.84
CA PRO A 60 -12.55 1.58 -23.92
C PRO A 60 -13.20 0.97 -22.70
N ALA A 61 -12.54 0.01 -22.06
CA ALA A 61 -13.03 -0.75 -20.92
C ALA A 61 -11.92 -0.91 -19.88
N PRO A 62 -11.64 0.17 -19.07
CA PRO A 62 -10.54 0.12 -18.12
C PRO A 62 -10.88 -0.80 -16.95
N TRP A 63 -9.88 -1.55 -16.50
CA TRP A 63 -9.95 -2.32 -15.26
C TRP A 63 -9.49 -1.47 -14.08
N ILE A 64 -9.99 -1.79 -12.88
CA ILE A 64 -9.39 -1.38 -11.62
C ILE A 64 -8.95 -2.63 -10.87
N VAL A 65 -7.66 -2.72 -10.58
CA VAL A 65 -7.05 -3.82 -9.81
C VAL A 65 -6.64 -3.26 -8.45
N ASP A 66 -7.25 -3.79 -7.39
CA ASP A 66 -6.98 -3.44 -5.99
C ASP A 66 -6.02 -4.48 -5.39
N VAL A 67 -4.82 -4.07 -5.05
CA VAL A 67 -3.75 -4.94 -4.51
C VAL A 67 -3.64 -4.75 -3.01
N GLY A 68 -3.71 -5.85 -2.26
CA GLY A 68 -3.93 -5.81 -0.82
C GLY A 68 -5.38 -5.43 -0.49
N ALA A 69 -6.33 -6.04 -1.23
CA ALA A 69 -7.74 -5.63 -1.22
C ALA A 69 -8.46 -5.86 0.12
N GLY A 70 -7.84 -6.57 1.04
CA GLY A 70 -8.36 -6.78 2.38
C GLY A 70 -9.69 -7.54 2.39
N ASP A 71 -10.71 -6.92 2.93
CA ASP A 71 -12.09 -7.41 2.92
C ASP A 71 -12.91 -6.89 1.72
N GLY A 72 -12.27 -6.14 0.81
CA GLY A 72 -12.88 -5.60 -0.40
C GLY A 72 -13.68 -4.31 -0.18
N LEU A 73 -13.45 -3.57 0.91
CA LEU A 73 -14.17 -2.32 1.19
C LEU A 73 -14.06 -1.31 0.03
N PHE A 74 -12.86 -1.11 -0.49
CA PHE A 74 -12.64 -0.21 -1.62
C PHE A 74 -13.43 -0.65 -2.88
N LEU A 75 -13.43 -1.93 -3.18
CA LEU A 75 -14.18 -2.49 -4.32
C LEU A 75 -15.68 -2.33 -4.14
N ARG A 76 -16.21 -2.51 -2.91
CA ARG A 76 -17.63 -2.21 -2.59
C ARG A 76 -17.97 -0.74 -2.82
N GLN A 77 -17.08 0.17 -2.44
CA GLN A 77 -17.29 1.59 -2.69
C GLN A 77 -17.34 1.90 -4.19
N LEU A 78 -16.47 1.28 -5.00
CA LEU A 78 -16.50 1.45 -6.46
C LEU A 78 -17.78 0.91 -7.09
N LEU A 79 -18.28 -0.25 -6.63
CA LEU A 79 -19.58 -0.79 -7.05
C LEU A 79 -20.72 0.17 -6.73
N ASN A 80 -20.76 0.71 -5.51
CA ASN A 80 -21.75 1.70 -5.09
C ASN A 80 -21.68 3.02 -5.90
N LEU A 81 -20.49 3.33 -6.45
CA LEU A 81 -20.28 4.47 -7.36
C LEU A 81 -20.61 4.12 -8.82
N GLY A 82 -21.14 2.93 -9.08
CA GLY A 82 -21.58 2.48 -10.40
C GLY A 82 -20.47 2.03 -11.34
N PHE A 83 -19.31 1.62 -10.81
CA PHE A 83 -18.28 1.00 -11.65
C PHE A 83 -18.64 -0.47 -11.93
N PRO A 84 -18.47 -0.98 -13.18
CA PRO A 84 -18.88 -2.33 -13.54
C PRO A 84 -18.12 -3.41 -12.77
N ALA A 85 -18.82 -4.38 -12.20
CA ALA A 85 -18.23 -5.45 -11.39
C ALA A 85 -17.25 -6.33 -12.19
N GLU A 86 -17.56 -6.57 -13.46
CA GLU A 86 -16.73 -7.36 -14.39
C GLU A 86 -15.36 -6.73 -14.69
N HIS A 87 -15.18 -5.44 -14.39
CA HIS A 87 -13.92 -4.71 -14.57
C HIS A 87 -13.19 -4.44 -13.23
N LEU A 88 -13.65 -5.06 -12.13
CA LEU A 88 -13.01 -4.97 -10.83
C LEU A 88 -12.27 -6.28 -10.49
N VAL A 89 -11.06 -6.15 -9.99
CA VAL A 89 -10.25 -7.27 -9.49
C VAL A 89 -9.73 -6.93 -8.11
N GLY A 90 -9.98 -7.81 -7.13
CA GLY A 90 -9.29 -7.81 -5.85
C GLY A 90 -8.15 -8.82 -5.86
N VAL A 91 -7.01 -8.45 -5.32
CA VAL A 91 -5.84 -9.32 -5.11
C VAL A 91 -5.48 -9.30 -3.64
N ASP A 92 -5.51 -10.44 -2.97
CA ASP A 92 -5.17 -10.55 -1.56
C ASP A 92 -4.74 -11.98 -1.20
N VAL A 93 -4.00 -12.14 -0.12
CA VAL A 93 -3.64 -13.46 0.44
C VAL A 93 -4.84 -14.17 1.06
N ARG A 94 -5.90 -13.44 1.40
CA ARG A 94 -7.16 -13.93 1.93
C ARG A 94 -8.10 -14.45 0.85
N PRO A 95 -9.03 -15.34 1.18
CA PRO A 95 -10.08 -15.75 0.25
C PRO A 95 -11.03 -14.59 -0.08
N ALA A 96 -11.70 -14.72 -1.23
CA ALA A 96 -12.72 -13.76 -1.65
C ALA A 96 -13.83 -13.59 -0.61
N PRO A 97 -14.27 -12.35 -0.32
CA PRO A 97 -15.51 -12.12 0.41
C PRO A 97 -16.70 -12.72 -0.34
N THR A 98 -17.59 -13.44 0.38
CA THR A 98 -18.69 -14.19 -0.23
C THR A 98 -19.79 -13.31 -0.87
N ASP A 99 -19.85 -12.05 -0.46
CA ASP A 99 -20.86 -11.07 -0.86
C ASP A 99 -20.36 -10.05 -1.89
N LEU A 100 -19.13 -10.23 -2.40
CA LEU A 100 -18.49 -9.29 -3.32
C LEU A 100 -18.46 -9.88 -4.75
N PRO A 101 -19.29 -9.38 -5.70
CA PRO A 101 -19.44 -9.96 -7.03
C PRO A 101 -18.36 -9.47 -8.02
N VAL A 102 -17.09 -9.52 -7.62
CA VAL A 102 -15.95 -9.11 -8.45
C VAL A 102 -15.00 -10.28 -8.67
N ARG A 103 -14.14 -10.18 -9.66
CA ARG A 103 -13.04 -11.13 -9.80
C ARG A 103 -12.08 -11.00 -8.61
N TRP A 104 -11.73 -12.16 -8.02
CA TRP A 104 -10.78 -12.21 -6.92
C TRP A 104 -9.63 -13.16 -7.24
N ILE A 105 -8.42 -12.71 -6.94
CA ILE A 105 -7.20 -13.51 -7.08
C ILE A 105 -6.61 -13.68 -5.68
N GLN A 106 -6.75 -14.88 -5.15
CA GLN A 106 -6.10 -15.23 -3.89
C GLN A 106 -4.64 -15.60 -4.16
N GLY A 107 -3.71 -14.81 -3.66
CA GLY A 107 -2.28 -15.03 -3.87
C GLY A 107 -1.42 -13.95 -3.25
N VAL A 108 -0.12 -14.12 -3.36
CA VAL A 108 0.87 -13.15 -2.91
C VAL A 108 1.24 -12.25 -4.09
N ALA A 109 0.94 -10.96 -3.96
CA ALA A 109 1.40 -9.95 -4.93
C ALA A 109 2.91 -9.69 -4.73
N PRO A 110 3.65 -9.32 -5.79
CA PRO A 110 3.16 -8.91 -7.12
C PRO A 110 2.91 -10.06 -8.11
N ASP A 111 3.42 -11.28 -7.86
CA ASP A 111 3.52 -12.37 -8.84
C ASP A 111 2.17 -12.84 -9.38
N CYS A 112 1.11 -12.75 -8.58
CA CYS A 112 -0.24 -13.16 -8.97
C CYS A 112 -1.03 -12.07 -9.72
N VAL A 113 -0.52 -10.85 -9.83
CA VAL A 113 -1.21 -9.73 -10.49
C VAL A 113 -1.20 -9.91 -12.01
N PRO A 114 -2.37 -9.98 -12.68
CA PRO A 114 -2.41 -10.15 -14.11
C PRO A 114 -2.01 -8.87 -14.84
N ARG A 115 -1.60 -9.00 -16.10
CA ARG A 115 -1.44 -7.83 -16.99
C ARG A 115 -2.81 -7.31 -17.42
N PHE A 116 -2.95 -5.97 -17.45
CA PHE A 116 -4.22 -5.34 -17.79
C PHE A 116 -4.03 -3.88 -18.25
N ALA A 117 -5.08 -3.32 -18.86
CA ALA A 117 -5.19 -1.90 -19.18
C ALA A 117 -6.19 -1.22 -18.22
N GLY A 118 -5.77 -0.14 -17.55
CA GLY A 118 -6.63 0.56 -16.59
C GLY A 118 -5.87 1.18 -15.41
N LEU A 119 -6.34 0.95 -14.19
CA LEU A 119 -5.74 1.53 -12.99
C LEU A 119 -5.41 0.43 -11.96
N LEU A 120 -4.16 0.42 -11.50
CA LEU A 120 -3.71 -0.34 -10.34
C LEU A 120 -3.80 0.56 -9.10
N PHE A 121 -4.38 0.03 -8.02
CA PHE A 121 -4.44 0.69 -6.73
C PHE A 121 -3.84 -0.19 -5.64
N ALA A 122 -2.89 0.32 -4.89
CA ALA A 122 -2.25 -0.32 -3.75
C ALA A 122 -2.31 0.66 -2.57
N HIS A 123 -3.17 0.39 -1.60
CA HIS A 123 -3.42 1.29 -0.48
C HIS A 123 -3.04 0.62 0.82
N GLU A 124 -2.08 1.20 1.55
CA GLU A 124 -1.54 0.59 2.75
C GLU A 124 -1.16 -0.89 2.47
N PHE A 125 -0.38 -1.09 1.41
CA PHE A 125 0.08 -2.39 0.95
C PHE A 125 1.60 -2.51 0.96
N LEU A 126 2.32 -1.43 0.59
CA LEU A 126 3.78 -1.49 0.52
C LEU A 126 4.41 -1.49 1.92
N ASP A 127 3.71 -0.99 2.93
CA ASP A 127 4.15 -1.05 4.34
C ASP A 127 4.16 -2.47 4.90
N ASP A 128 3.36 -3.38 4.32
CA ASP A 128 3.32 -4.82 4.63
C ASP A 128 4.42 -5.64 3.92
N ILE A 129 5.14 -5.03 2.96
CA ILE A 129 6.25 -5.71 2.27
C ILE A 129 7.46 -5.80 3.19
N PRO A 130 8.07 -7.00 3.32
CA PRO A 130 9.22 -7.26 4.19
C PRO A 130 10.35 -6.25 3.96
N ALA A 131 10.86 -5.70 5.05
CA ALA A 131 11.94 -4.71 5.02
C ALA A 131 12.77 -4.76 6.31
N GLU A 132 14.09 -4.63 6.19
CA GLU A 132 14.98 -4.59 7.34
C GLU A 132 14.96 -3.21 8.01
N TYR A 133 15.00 -3.21 9.34
CA TYR A 133 15.26 -1.99 10.10
C TYR A 133 16.72 -1.98 10.56
N VAL A 134 17.43 -0.94 10.17
CA VAL A 134 18.86 -0.79 10.45
C VAL A 134 19.07 0.36 11.42
N VAL A 135 19.95 0.17 12.40
CA VAL A 135 20.38 1.20 13.35
C VAL A 135 21.91 1.21 13.37
N ASP A 136 22.51 2.36 13.10
CA ASP A 136 23.96 2.57 13.07
C ASP A 136 24.69 1.51 12.21
N GLY A 137 24.15 1.21 11.05
CA GLY A 137 24.73 0.26 10.09
C GLY A 137 24.56 -1.22 10.46
N ARG A 138 23.75 -1.55 11.45
CA ARG A 138 23.45 -2.91 11.87
C ARG A 138 21.97 -3.21 11.79
N VAL A 139 21.63 -4.42 11.33
CA VAL A 139 20.23 -4.91 11.38
C VAL A 139 19.79 -4.94 12.82
N GLN A 140 18.63 -4.37 13.12
CA GLN A 140 18.02 -4.43 14.42
C GLN A 140 17.03 -5.60 14.49
N LEU A 141 17.08 -6.38 15.57
CA LEU A 141 16.15 -7.47 15.81
C LEU A 141 14.86 -6.96 16.49
N THR A 142 13.83 -7.77 16.49
CA THR A 142 12.51 -7.42 17.06
C THR A 142 12.51 -7.23 18.58
N ASP A 143 13.54 -7.72 19.28
CA ASP A 143 13.82 -7.43 20.68
C ASP A 143 14.64 -6.15 20.90
N PHE A 144 14.84 -5.36 19.85
CA PHE A 144 15.64 -4.13 19.82
C PHE A 144 17.14 -4.33 20.11
N THR A 145 17.63 -5.57 20.07
CA THR A 145 19.07 -5.83 20.13
C THR A 145 19.72 -5.75 18.74
N PRO A 146 21.02 -5.36 18.65
CA PRO A 146 21.72 -5.34 17.38
C PRO A 146 21.98 -6.77 16.87
N GLY A 147 21.64 -6.98 15.60
CA GLY A 147 21.98 -8.16 14.81
C GLY A 147 23.32 -8.03 14.08
N GLY A 148 23.44 -8.64 12.91
CA GLY A 148 24.59 -8.54 12.03
C GLY A 148 24.78 -7.15 11.38
N PRO A 149 25.88 -6.93 10.67
CA PRO A 149 26.03 -5.73 9.84
C PRO A 149 24.99 -5.72 8.74
N ALA A 150 24.47 -4.54 8.40
CA ALA A 150 23.58 -4.39 7.26
C ALA A 150 24.33 -4.63 5.94
N ALA A 151 23.62 -5.09 4.91
CA ALA A 151 24.20 -5.30 3.60
C ALA A 151 24.69 -3.97 2.99
N PRO A 152 25.78 -3.98 2.21
CA PRO A 152 26.30 -2.75 1.59
C PRO A 152 25.26 -2.00 0.74
N ASP A 153 24.45 -2.72 -0.01
CA ASP A 153 23.40 -2.15 -0.84
C ASP A 153 22.27 -1.50 -0.01
N ASP A 154 21.97 -2.06 1.16
CA ASP A 154 20.97 -1.51 2.09
C ASP A 154 21.50 -0.21 2.72
N LEU A 155 22.77 -0.19 3.10
CA LEU A 155 23.41 1.05 3.58
C LEU A 155 23.49 2.12 2.49
N HIS A 156 23.76 1.72 1.24
CA HIS A 156 23.74 2.66 0.11
C HIS A 156 22.33 3.25 -0.08
N TRP A 157 21.29 2.41 -0.04
CA TRP A 157 19.89 2.86 -0.12
C TRP A 157 19.53 3.81 1.03
N LEU A 158 19.87 3.46 2.27
CA LEU A 158 19.61 4.30 3.44
C LEU A 158 20.28 5.67 3.31
N ARG A 159 21.57 5.72 2.96
CA ARG A 159 22.29 6.99 2.77
C ARG A 159 21.65 7.87 1.72
N THR A 160 21.14 7.26 0.64
CA THR A 160 20.49 7.97 -0.45
C THR A 160 19.15 8.57 -0.03
N TRP A 161 18.33 7.83 0.72
CA TRP A 161 16.94 8.19 0.96
C TRP A 161 16.66 8.73 2.36
N THR A 162 17.44 8.34 3.36
CA THR A 162 17.27 8.80 4.76
C THR A 162 18.37 9.74 5.21
N GLY A 163 19.48 9.81 4.48
CA GLY A 163 20.63 10.67 4.81
C GLY A 163 21.59 10.07 5.84
N GLY A 164 21.46 8.78 6.19
CA GLY A 164 22.32 8.13 7.18
C GLY A 164 22.29 6.61 7.12
N ASP A 165 22.87 5.96 8.13
CA ASP A 165 22.96 4.50 8.25
C ASP A 165 21.88 3.93 9.20
N THR A 166 20.81 4.70 9.45
CA THR A 166 19.70 4.31 10.30
C THR A 166 18.37 4.54 9.58
N GLY A 167 17.50 3.54 9.61
CA GLY A 167 16.16 3.61 9.02
C GLY A 167 15.66 2.27 8.52
N LEU A 168 14.47 2.30 7.93
CA LEU A 168 13.88 1.16 7.27
C LEU A 168 14.36 1.10 5.83
N VAL A 169 14.84 -0.07 5.40
CA VAL A 169 15.37 -0.30 4.05
C VAL A 169 14.22 -0.58 3.07
N GLY A 170 13.99 0.30 2.12
CA GLY A 170 12.84 0.19 1.20
C GLY A 170 13.11 -0.54 -0.12
N ARG A 171 14.27 -1.16 -0.33
CA ARG A 171 14.64 -1.79 -1.62
C ARG A 171 13.63 -2.83 -2.11
N SER A 172 13.18 -3.72 -1.23
CA SER A 172 12.16 -4.73 -1.54
C SER A 172 10.85 -4.09 -1.99
N ARG A 173 10.46 -2.99 -1.35
CA ARG A 173 9.26 -2.20 -1.69
C ARG A 173 9.38 -1.53 -3.04
N ASP A 174 10.55 -0.98 -3.36
CA ASP A 174 10.88 -0.42 -4.67
C ASP A 174 10.75 -1.47 -5.78
N GLU A 175 11.20 -2.70 -5.53
CA GLU A 175 11.13 -3.82 -6.47
C GLU A 175 9.70 -4.31 -6.66
N VAL A 176 8.95 -4.50 -5.57
CA VAL A 176 7.54 -4.89 -5.62
C VAL A 176 6.73 -3.84 -6.37
N TRP A 177 6.93 -2.55 -6.07
CA TRP A 177 6.23 -1.47 -6.77
C TRP A 177 6.54 -1.45 -8.27
N ALA A 178 7.81 -1.59 -8.64
CA ALA A 178 8.22 -1.65 -10.05
C ALA A 178 7.57 -2.83 -10.79
N HIS A 179 7.47 -3.99 -10.14
CA HIS A 179 6.79 -5.17 -10.69
C HIS A 179 5.28 -4.91 -10.86
N LEU A 180 4.62 -4.33 -9.85
CA LEU A 180 3.20 -3.96 -9.92
C LEU A 180 2.92 -2.98 -11.06
N VAL A 181 3.73 -1.94 -11.21
CA VAL A 181 3.62 -0.99 -12.34
C VAL A 181 3.82 -1.70 -13.67
N GLY A 182 4.74 -2.67 -13.75
CA GLY A 182 4.97 -3.52 -14.92
C GLY A 182 3.77 -4.40 -15.31
N SER A 183 2.82 -4.62 -14.42
CA SER A 183 1.56 -5.33 -14.72
C SER A 183 0.53 -4.46 -15.45
N VAL A 184 0.67 -3.13 -15.37
CA VAL A 184 -0.19 -2.18 -16.10
C VAL A 184 0.35 -2.02 -17.51
N GLU A 185 -0.39 -2.45 -18.52
CA GLU A 185 0.02 -2.33 -19.93
C GLU A 185 -0.10 -0.89 -20.42
N VAL A 186 -1.18 -0.22 -20.00
CA VAL A 186 -1.46 1.19 -20.27
C VAL A 186 -2.47 1.70 -19.24
N GLY A 187 -2.27 2.92 -18.73
CA GLY A 187 -3.18 3.53 -17.77
C GLY A 187 -2.48 4.24 -16.63
N GLU A 188 -2.77 3.87 -15.40
CA GLU A 188 -2.20 4.52 -14.21
C GLU A 188 -1.99 3.52 -13.07
N ALA A 189 -0.93 3.69 -12.29
CA ALA A 189 -0.70 2.97 -11.04
C ALA A 189 -0.62 3.96 -9.87
N ILE A 190 -1.28 3.64 -8.76
CA ILE A 190 -1.33 4.47 -7.56
C ILE A 190 -0.97 3.64 -6.34
N ALA A 191 0.07 4.05 -5.61
CA ALA A 191 0.33 3.60 -4.25
C ALA A 191 -0.02 4.71 -3.26
N VAL A 192 -0.62 4.34 -2.14
CA VAL A 192 -0.92 5.25 -1.02
C VAL A 192 -0.39 4.64 0.25
N ASP A 193 0.51 5.36 0.92
CA ASP A 193 1.13 4.83 2.11
C ASP A 193 1.56 5.94 3.08
N PHE A 194 1.78 5.58 4.35
CA PHE A 194 2.31 6.52 5.33
C PHE A 194 3.84 6.59 5.29
N ARG A 195 4.36 7.72 5.76
CA ARG A 195 5.79 8.04 5.65
C ARG A 195 6.67 7.16 6.52
N PRO A 196 7.95 6.97 6.12
CA PRO A 196 8.91 6.15 6.85
C PRO A 196 9.02 6.52 8.33
N GLY A 197 9.21 5.49 9.14
CA GLY A 197 9.45 5.56 10.58
C GLY A 197 9.98 4.22 11.08
N ALA A 198 10.23 4.10 12.38
CA ALA A 198 10.53 2.81 12.96
C ALA A 198 9.32 1.87 12.83
N PRO A 199 9.53 0.55 12.70
CA PRO A 199 8.44 -0.41 12.70
C PRO A 199 7.55 -0.29 13.93
N VAL A 200 6.25 -0.47 13.74
CA VAL A 200 5.25 -0.35 14.80
C VAL A 200 4.32 -1.54 14.80
N GLY A 201 3.78 -1.87 15.96
CA GLY A 201 2.68 -2.81 16.10
C GLY A 201 1.36 -2.09 16.27
N HIS A 202 0.29 -2.65 15.74
CA HIS A 202 -1.08 -2.21 16.01
C HIS A 202 -1.91 -3.37 16.57
N ARG A 203 -2.65 -3.10 17.63
CA ARG A 203 -3.55 -4.07 18.25
C ARG A 203 -4.75 -3.33 18.85
N THR A 204 -5.97 -3.75 18.47
CA THR A 204 -7.24 -3.20 19.02
C THR A 204 -7.27 -1.66 19.08
N GLY A 205 -6.94 -1.00 17.96
CA GLY A 205 -6.98 0.46 17.85
C GLY A 205 -5.85 1.22 18.54
N ARG A 206 -4.80 0.52 19.01
CA ARG A 206 -3.69 1.15 19.74
C ARG A 206 -2.34 0.72 19.18
N ARG A 207 -1.38 1.62 19.18
CA ARG A 207 0.02 1.28 19.01
C ARG A 207 0.46 0.34 20.13
N SER A 208 1.14 -0.72 19.78
CA SER A 208 1.69 -1.73 20.70
C SER A 208 3.12 -2.07 20.31
N SER A 209 3.81 -2.80 21.21
CA SER A 209 5.07 -3.40 20.81
C SER A 209 4.80 -4.41 19.71
N PRO A 210 5.55 -4.38 18.60
CA PRO A 210 5.39 -5.33 17.51
C PRO A 210 5.86 -6.72 17.97
N VAL A 211 4.93 -7.66 18.06
CA VAL A 211 5.20 -9.05 18.45
C VAL A 211 4.74 -9.97 17.34
N PRO A 212 5.66 -10.74 16.70
CA PRO A 212 5.31 -11.65 15.61
C PRO A 212 4.69 -12.95 16.12
N ASP A 213 3.51 -12.85 16.72
CA ASP A 213 2.74 -13.99 17.28
C ASP A 213 1.33 -14.10 16.66
N GLY A 214 1.04 -13.29 15.65
CA GLY A 214 -0.26 -13.21 14.99
C GLY A 214 -1.31 -12.39 15.74
N SER A 215 -0.98 -11.79 16.89
CA SER A 215 -1.89 -10.92 17.65
C SER A 215 -1.71 -9.45 17.33
N THR A 216 -0.64 -9.11 16.62
CA THR A 216 -0.24 -7.73 16.34
C THR A 216 0.01 -7.57 14.85
N ASP A 217 -0.57 -6.55 14.27
CA ASP A 217 -0.18 -6.06 12.97
C ASP A 217 1.19 -5.38 13.08
N ILE A 218 2.13 -5.79 12.23
CA ILE A 218 3.49 -5.23 12.21
C ILE A 218 3.70 -4.56 10.85
N CYS A 219 3.76 -3.25 10.86
CA CYS A 219 3.94 -2.46 9.65
C CYS A 219 5.01 -1.39 9.83
N ALA A 220 5.47 -0.84 8.72
CA ALA A 220 6.47 0.22 8.75
C ALA A 220 6.36 1.10 7.50
N GLY A 221 6.31 2.40 7.69
CA GLY A 221 6.05 3.37 6.62
C GLY A 221 7.00 3.29 5.42
N VAL A 222 6.57 3.85 4.31
CA VAL A 222 7.18 3.66 2.98
C VAL A 222 7.79 4.97 2.47
N GLU A 223 9.02 4.89 1.93
CA GLU A 223 9.66 6.00 1.21
C GLU A 223 9.23 5.97 -0.27
N LEU A 224 8.04 6.50 -0.55
CA LEU A 224 7.49 6.49 -1.92
C LEU A 224 8.32 7.26 -2.96
N ARG A 225 9.27 8.11 -2.52
CA ARG A 225 10.18 8.80 -3.46
C ARG A 225 11.19 7.82 -4.07
N SER A 226 11.60 6.77 -3.33
CA SER A 226 12.48 5.72 -3.87
C SER A 226 11.74 4.86 -4.89
N CYS A 227 10.49 4.48 -4.59
CA CYS A 227 9.61 3.79 -5.54
C CYS A 227 9.42 4.60 -6.83
N ARG A 228 9.19 5.93 -6.70
CA ARG A 228 9.10 6.85 -7.85
C ARG A 228 10.37 6.88 -8.69
N GLU A 229 11.54 6.78 -8.10
CA GLU A 229 12.80 6.80 -8.86
C GLU A 229 12.87 5.65 -9.86
N ARG A 230 12.28 4.49 -9.53
CA ARG A 230 12.26 3.33 -10.41
C ARG A 230 11.18 3.35 -11.48
N THR A 231 10.04 3.99 -11.20
CA THR A 231 8.84 3.90 -12.05
C THR A 231 8.40 5.22 -12.65
N GLY A 232 9.03 6.32 -12.25
CA GLY A 232 8.57 7.66 -12.58
C GLY A 232 7.31 8.04 -11.78
N GLY A 233 6.64 9.08 -12.24
CA GLY A 233 5.43 9.57 -11.60
C GLY A 233 5.68 10.73 -10.64
N ARG A 234 4.74 10.95 -9.72
CA ARG A 234 4.79 12.04 -8.74
C ARG A 234 4.29 11.60 -7.38
N VAL A 235 4.97 12.04 -6.33
CA VAL A 235 4.53 11.86 -4.94
C VAL A 235 3.78 13.11 -4.50
N VAL A 236 2.56 12.93 -4.00
CA VAL A 236 1.65 14.01 -3.58
C VAL A 236 1.01 13.67 -2.24
N PRO A 237 1.10 14.54 -1.22
CA PRO A 237 0.43 14.28 0.05
C PRO A 237 -1.10 14.21 -0.10
N GLN A 238 -1.75 13.31 0.63
CA GLN A 238 -3.20 13.08 0.57
C GLN A 238 -4.03 14.35 0.77
N HIS A 239 -3.64 15.21 1.71
CA HIS A 239 -4.35 16.47 1.94
C HIS A 239 -4.39 17.37 0.68
N ARG A 240 -3.42 17.26 -0.23
CA ARG A 240 -3.41 17.99 -1.51
C ARG A 240 -4.24 17.26 -2.57
N VAL A 241 -4.18 15.93 -2.60
CA VAL A 241 -5.01 15.11 -3.51
C VAL A 241 -6.49 15.38 -3.28
N LEU A 242 -6.88 15.49 -2.02
CA LEU A 242 -8.28 15.71 -1.61
C LEU A 242 -8.67 17.18 -1.46
N ALA A 243 -7.75 18.15 -1.67
CA ALA A 243 -7.97 19.57 -1.36
C ALA A 243 -9.20 20.16 -2.03
N ALA A 244 -9.45 19.85 -3.30
CA ALA A 244 -10.55 20.38 -4.09
C ALA A 244 -11.85 19.56 -4.01
N ARG A 245 -11.89 18.50 -3.17
CA ARG A 245 -13.11 17.67 -3.04
C ARG A 245 -14.24 18.48 -2.39
N PRO A 246 -15.42 18.57 -3.03
CA PRO A 246 -16.59 19.20 -2.43
C PRO A 246 -17.14 18.33 -1.29
N ALA A 247 -17.77 18.96 -0.31
CA ALA A 247 -18.51 18.31 0.74
C ALA A 247 -19.98 18.80 0.73
N ALA A 248 -20.91 17.89 0.81
CA ALA A 248 -22.32 18.16 0.94
C ALA A 248 -22.83 17.63 2.30
N GLY A 249 -23.04 18.55 3.24
CA GLY A 249 -23.51 18.20 4.58
C GLY A 249 -22.40 17.93 5.60
N VAL A 250 -22.80 17.87 6.87
CA VAL A 250 -21.89 17.85 8.03
C VAL A 250 -20.99 16.60 8.05
N GLN A 251 -21.54 15.44 7.68
CA GLN A 251 -20.79 14.19 7.66
C GLN A 251 -19.62 14.25 6.69
N GLN A 252 -19.85 14.62 5.43
CA GLN A 252 -18.78 14.71 4.44
C GLN A 252 -17.72 15.78 4.78
N VAL A 253 -18.14 16.87 5.44
CA VAL A 253 -17.21 17.88 5.97
C VAL A 253 -16.28 17.26 7.02
N ALA A 254 -16.83 16.47 7.96
CA ALA A 254 -16.05 15.81 9.00
C ALA A 254 -15.12 14.74 8.41
N GLU A 255 -15.60 13.92 7.48
CA GLU A 255 -14.80 12.91 6.76
C GLU A 255 -13.63 13.55 6.02
N LEU A 256 -13.88 14.59 5.23
CA LEU A 256 -12.82 15.30 4.51
C LEU A 256 -11.84 16.03 5.44
N ALA A 257 -12.30 16.53 6.58
CA ALA A 257 -11.43 17.12 7.59
C ALA A 257 -10.45 16.07 8.15
N ALA A 258 -10.94 14.87 8.49
CA ALA A 258 -10.11 13.76 8.96
C ALA A 258 -9.10 13.29 7.89
N LEU A 259 -9.57 13.15 6.63
CA LEU A 259 -8.72 12.75 5.51
C LEU A 259 -7.66 13.79 5.12
N ARG A 260 -7.86 15.07 5.46
CA ARG A 260 -6.95 16.18 5.20
C ARG A 260 -6.06 16.54 6.40
N ASP A 261 -6.32 15.96 7.56
CA ASP A 261 -5.53 16.23 8.76
C ASP A 261 -4.07 15.82 8.56
N ARG A 262 -3.18 16.80 8.60
CA ARG A 262 -1.73 16.61 8.38
C ARG A 262 -1.03 15.86 9.52
N GLY A 263 -1.68 15.72 10.67
CA GLY A 263 -1.22 14.89 11.78
C GLY A 263 -1.73 13.44 11.71
N GLY A 264 -2.64 13.15 10.77
CA GLY A 264 -3.28 11.87 10.55
C GLY A 264 -3.23 11.45 9.07
N PHE A 265 -4.35 11.03 8.51
CA PHE A 265 -4.42 10.53 7.12
C PHE A 265 -3.94 11.50 6.05
N GLY A 266 -4.06 12.82 6.28
CA GLY A 266 -3.59 13.82 5.34
C GLY A 266 -2.08 13.88 5.16
N ALA A 267 -1.31 13.20 6.03
CA ALA A 267 0.13 13.04 5.92
C ALA A 267 0.54 11.85 5.02
N PHE A 268 -0.39 10.97 4.66
CA PHE A 268 -0.12 9.88 3.71
C PHE A 268 0.33 10.47 2.38
N ASP A 269 1.24 9.79 1.72
CA ASP A 269 1.71 10.17 0.39
C ASP A 269 1.07 9.25 -0.66
N TRP A 270 0.74 9.84 -1.80
CA TRP A 270 0.25 9.15 -3.00
C TRP A 270 1.35 9.16 -4.05
N LEU A 271 1.84 8.02 -4.47
CA LEU A 271 2.65 7.89 -5.67
C LEU A 271 1.73 7.59 -6.85
N ILE A 272 1.73 8.47 -7.83
CA ILE A 272 0.87 8.40 -9.01
C ILE A 272 1.77 8.29 -10.23
N THR A 273 1.75 7.13 -10.88
CA THR A 273 2.55 6.79 -12.05
C THR A 273 1.66 6.61 -13.27
N ASP A 274 1.87 7.42 -14.31
CA ASP A 274 1.22 7.24 -15.61
C ASP A 274 1.98 6.18 -16.41
N VAL A 275 1.27 5.20 -16.94
CA VAL A 275 1.84 4.11 -17.72
C VAL A 275 1.34 4.24 -19.16
N SER A 276 2.21 4.71 -20.04
CA SER A 276 1.96 4.73 -21.47
C SER A 276 2.41 3.42 -22.10
N SER A 277 1.67 2.92 -23.07
CA SER A 277 2.15 1.80 -23.89
C SER A 277 3.53 2.16 -24.44
N VAL A 278 4.53 1.35 -24.12
CA VAL A 278 5.82 1.47 -24.82
C VAL A 278 5.53 1.25 -26.29
N GLY A 279 5.58 2.32 -27.06
CA GLY A 279 5.37 2.23 -28.50
C GLY A 279 6.33 1.20 -29.06
N SER A 280 5.81 0.18 -29.74
CA SER A 280 6.67 -0.65 -30.60
C SER A 280 7.46 0.33 -31.46
N PRO A 281 8.79 0.22 -31.51
CA PRO A 281 9.55 1.02 -32.45
C PRO A 281 9.03 0.71 -33.84
N ALA A 282 8.65 1.77 -34.56
CA ALA A 282 8.18 1.70 -35.94
C ALA A 282 9.28 1.19 -36.89
#